data_170c3a54f962f8ce21b7cb4add828f07
#
_entry.id   170c3a54f962f8ce21b7cb4add828f07
#
_cell.length_a   1.000
_cell.length_b   1.000
_cell.length_c   1.000
_cell.angle_alpha   90.00
_cell.angle_beta   90.00
_cell.angle_gamma   90.00
#
_symmetry.space_group_name_H-M   'P 1'
#
loop_
_entity.id
_entity.type
_entity.pdbx_description
1 polymer ?
#
loop_
_entity_poly.entity_id
_entity_poly.type
_entity_poly.pdbx_seq_one_letter_code
_entity_poly.pdbx_strand_id
1 'polypeptide(L)'
;MRRFRQKSAVVLVAFLLVGLPAQARKLKVGISGSPPFVIQENNSFQGISLDVWRQVAEDNGLVYDLVPQSSPEIGIAAVDQGQIDVLVGPISITPRRLGMPGVDFTQPYYLAKSGVLLPLNTPTIFSRVKVFFGWAVISSMLVLISVLLVVGSLIWLAERRENSEQFPKRWLPGIASGMWFAVVTLTTVGYGDKAPISRTGRGITATWMVISLIAVSSLTASLASAFTLFLSGAREIKIRSPLQLQQRRVVSIEGTSGVELAERGDMRVVKAENLEQGIELLLSEQAEALIFDRPAIRHHIKLNPHLAVELAPFTLAEETYGFVFKTGNPLRNPLNVSILRLQRLGEI
;
A
#
# COMPACT_ATOMS: atom_id res chain seq x y z
N MET A 1 70.77 -16.34 86.29
CA MET A 1 70.65 -16.56 84.85
C MET A 1 69.16 -16.96 84.59
N ARG A 2 68.37 -16.04 84.11
CA ARG A 2 66.98 -16.26 83.66
C ARG A 2 66.83 -15.75 82.27
N ARG A 3 66.57 -16.66 81.27
CA ARG A 3 66.29 -16.33 79.86
C ARG A 3 64.84 -15.93 79.74
N PHE A 4 64.59 -14.71 79.31
CA PHE A 4 63.30 -14.21 78.86
C PHE A 4 63.01 -14.73 77.41
N ARG A 5 61.93 -15.49 77.22
CA ARG A 5 61.40 -15.87 75.91
C ARG A 5 60.40 -14.79 75.50
N GLN A 6 60.73 -14.01 74.55
CA GLN A 6 59.79 -13.16 73.86
C GLN A 6 58.91 -14.02 72.90
N LYS A 7 57.62 -14.00 73.14
CA LYS A 7 56.63 -14.55 72.20
C LYS A 7 56.17 -13.44 71.28
N SER A 8 56.58 -13.49 70.02
CA SER A 8 56.03 -12.62 68.94
C SER A 8 54.65 -13.08 68.55
N ALA A 9 53.64 -12.25 68.80
CA ALA A 9 52.27 -12.45 68.29
C ALA A 9 52.24 -11.85 66.90
N VAL A 10 52.05 -12.73 65.89
CA VAL A 10 51.76 -12.34 64.50
C VAL A 10 50.27 -12.06 64.43
N VAL A 11 49.89 -10.76 64.31
CA VAL A 11 48.52 -10.35 64.06
C VAL A 11 48.29 -10.45 62.56
N LEU A 12 47.47 -11.44 62.15
CA LEU A 12 47.04 -11.62 60.79
C LEU A 12 45.86 -10.66 60.50
N VAL A 13 46.15 -9.50 59.87
CA VAL A 13 45.10 -8.59 59.41
C VAL A 13 44.51 -9.14 58.11
N ALA A 14 43.35 -9.83 58.22
CA ALA A 14 42.56 -10.19 57.07
C ALA A 14 41.86 -8.94 56.49
N PHE A 15 42.38 -8.43 55.38
CA PHE A 15 41.71 -7.39 54.56
C PHE A 15 40.48 -8.05 53.92
N LEU A 16 39.34 -7.83 54.52
CA LEU A 16 38.05 -8.05 53.85
C LEU A 16 37.94 -7.02 52.71
N LEU A 17 38.30 -7.42 51.49
CA LEU A 17 37.95 -6.74 50.28
C LEU A 17 36.41 -6.87 50.13
N VAL A 18 35.70 -5.94 50.76
CA VAL A 18 34.30 -5.68 50.42
C VAL A 18 34.33 -5.11 49.02
N GLY A 19 34.08 -5.97 48.02
CA GLY A 19 33.87 -5.56 46.66
C GLY A 19 32.72 -4.54 46.65
N LEU A 20 33.02 -3.26 46.43
CA LEU A 20 32.01 -2.26 46.13
C LEU A 20 31.17 -2.81 44.96
N PRO A 21 29.85 -2.82 45.07
CA PRO A 21 29.02 -3.19 43.91
C PRO A 21 29.42 -2.32 42.75
N ALA A 22 29.90 -2.91 41.66
CA ALA A 22 30.18 -2.19 40.43
C ALA A 22 28.91 -1.47 40.07
N GLN A 23 28.89 -0.15 40.22
CA GLN A 23 27.73 0.65 39.86
C GLN A 23 27.46 0.39 38.38
N ALA A 24 26.37 -0.34 38.09
CA ALA A 24 26.01 -0.72 36.73
C ALA A 24 25.98 0.55 35.90
N ARG A 25 26.88 0.66 34.94
CA ARG A 25 26.95 1.82 34.04
C ARG A 25 25.61 1.99 33.37
N LYS A 26 24.97 3.12 33.58
CA LYS A 26 23.68 3.44 32.94
C LYS A 26 23.91 3.61 31.44
N LEU A 27 23.19 2.79 30.64
CA LEU A 27 23.32 2.83 29.19
C LEU A 27 22.61 4.06 28.61
N LYS A 28 23.16 4.63 27.57
CA LYS A 28 22.50 5.64 26.75
C LYS A 28 21.84 4.94 25.56
N VAL A 29 20.51 4.85 25.57
CA VAL A 29 19.73 4.18 24.52
C VAL A 29 19.13 5.23 23.62
N GLY A 30 19.65 5.34 22.39
CA GLY A 30 19.09 6.15 21.34
C GLY A 30 17.74 5.58 20.89
N ILE A 31 16.78 6.44 20.60
CA ILE A 31 15.49 6.04 20.06
C ILE A 31 15.21 6.80 18.79
N SER A 32 14.80 6.08 17.73
CA SER A 32 14.40 6.66 16.44
C SER A 32 13.32 5.81 15.79
N GLY A 33 12.37 6.47 15.16
CA GLY A 33 11.30 5.81 14.43
C GLY A 33 9.98 6.57 14.53
N SER A 34 8.94 5.99 13.94
CA SER A 34 7.59 6.55 13.90
C SER A 34 6.56 5.55 14.46
N PRO A 35 5.34 6.02 14.77
CA PRO A 35 4.26 5.14 15.17
C PRO A 35 3.99 4.02 14.13
N PRO A 36 3.66 2.78 14.57
CA PRO A 36 3.41 2.34 15.95
C PRO A 36 4.66 1.86 16.71
N PHE A 37 5.86 1.96 16.14
CA PHE A 37 7.08 1.43 16.72
C PHE A 37 7.67 2.32 17.81
N VAL A 38 7.69 3.62 17.56
CA VAL A 38 8.12 4.67 18.49
C VAL A 38 7.05 5.76 18.51
N ILE A 39 6.44 5.96 19.65
CA ILE A 39 5.43 6.97 19.91
C ILE A 39 5.93 7.85 21.05
N GLN A 40 5.99 9.15 20.83
CA GLN A 40 6.33 10.12 21.86
C GLN A 40 5.06 10.78 22.39
N GLU A 41 4.76 10.61 23.68
CA GLU A 41 3.63 11.24 24.36
C GLU A 41 4.11 11.89 25.66
N ASN A 42 3.81 13.16 25.85
CA ASN A 42 4.04 13.89 27.13
C ASN A 42 5.39 13.60 27.79
N ASN A 43 6.48 13.63 27.03
CA ASN A 43 7.84 13.35 27.51
C ASN A 43 8.13 11.86 27.84
N SER A 44 7.22 10.94 27.52
CA SER A 44 7.43 9.50 27.59
C SER A 44 7.50 8.89 26.21
N PHE A 45 8.15 7.74 26.09
CA PHE A 45 8.28 6.99 24.86
C PHE A 45 7.64 5.61 25.02
N GLN A 46 6.83 5.22 24.06
CA GLN A 46 6.17 3.92 24.01
C GLN A 46 6.11 3.39 22.57
N GLY A 47 5.58 2.19 22.38
CA GLY A 47 5.43 1.54 21.08
C GLY A 47 6.21 0.25 20.97
N ILE A 48 5.97 -0.48 19.88
CA ILE A 48 6.43 -1.87 19.68
C ILE A 48 7.94 -2.02 19.96
N SER A 49 8.78 -1.16 19.42
CA SER A 49 10.24 -1.24 19.61
C SER A 49 10.66 -1.01 21.06
N LEU A 50 9.95 -0.11 21.75
CA LEU A 50 10.22 0.21 23.15
C LEU A 50 9.74 -0.89 24.08
N ASP A 51 8.63 -1.55 23.76
CA ASP A 51 8.10 -2.65 24.57
C ASP A 51 9.05 -3.86 24.51
N VAL A 52 9.51 -4.20 23.29
CA VAL A 52 10.55 -5.23 23.12
C VAL A 52 11.84 -4.86 23.86
N TRP A 53 12.28 -3.60 23.74
CA TRP A 53 13.49 -3.15 24.44
C TRP A 53 13.35 -3.24 25.95
N ARG A 54 12.22 -2.82 26.54
CA ARG A 54 11.97 -2.90 28.00
C ARG A 54 12.09 -4.32 28.49
N GLN A 55 11.46 -5.26 27.79
CA GLN A 55 11.51 -6.69 28.13
C GLN A 55 12.95 -7.23 28.07
N VAL A 56 13.65 -6.93 26.98
CA VAL A 56 15.04 -7.35 26.79
C VAL A 56 15.98 -6.72 27.85
N ALA A 57 15.75 -5.45 28.20
CA ALA A 57 16.52 -4.77 29.21
C ALA A 57 16.28 -5.32 30.61
N GLU A 58 15.02 -5.64 30.95
CA GLU A 58 14.62 -6.28 32.19
C GLU A 58 15.26 -7.65 32.36
N ASP A 59 15.18 -8.49 31.31
CA ASP A 59 15.81 -9.81 31.27
C ASP A 59 17.32 -9.78 31.58
N ASN A 60 17.98 -8.70 31.19
CA ASN A 60 19.43 -8.54 31.33
C ASN A 60 19.83 -7.61 32.49
N GLY A 61 18.88 -7.13 33.29
CA GLY A 61 19.14 -6.24 34.42
C GLY A 61 19.78 -4.89 34.02
N LEU A 62 19.43 -4.38 32.80
CA LEU A 62 20.05 -3.16 32.26
C LEU A 62 19.34 -1.92 32.78
N VAL A 63 20.13 -0.94 33.20
CA VAL A 63 19.65 0.41 33.57
C VAL A 63 20.06 1.37 32.45
N TYR A 64 19.10 2.20 31.97
CA TYR A 64 19.31 3.02 30.79
C TYR A 64 18.56 4.36 30.84
N ASP A 65 19.05 5.31 30.03
CA ASP A 65 18.36 6.55 29.68
C ASP A 65 18.02 6.56 28.20
N LEU A 66 16.82 7.05 27.86
CA LEU A 66 16.39 7.21 26.48
C LEU A 66 16.84 8.55 25.91
N VAL A 67 17.46 8.54 24.73
CA VAL A 67 18.01 9.71 24.04
C VAL A 67 17.40 9.78 22.64
N PRO A 68 16.47 10.70 22.36
CA PRO A 68 15.85 10.83 21.03
C PRO A 68 16.88 11.09 19.94
N GLN A 69 16.70 10.44 18.81
CA GLN A 69 17.49 10.63 17.58
C GLN A 69 16.55 11.07 16.47
N SER A 70 16.93 12.10 15.71
CA SER A 70 16.06 12.69 14.67
C SER A 70 15.84 11.76 13.47
N SER A 71 16.77 10.83 13.20
CA SER A 71 16.60 9.82 12.15
C SER A 71 17.37 8.53 12.49
N PRO A 72 17.01 7.39 11.87
CA PRO A 72 17.77 6.15 12.00
C PRO A 72 19.25 6.31 11.62
N GLU A 73 19.54 7.07 10.57
CA GLU A 73 20.90 7.28 10.07
C GLU A 73 21.76 8.05 11.09
N ILE A 74 21.20 9.11 11.69
CA ILE A 74 21.87 9.87 12.76
C ILE A 74 22.08 8.98 13.99
N GLY A 75 21.10 8.19 14.36
CA GLY A 75 21.22 7.24 15.47
C GLY A 75 22.32 6.18 15.24
N ILE A 76 22.42 5.63 14.03
CA ILE A 76 23.50 4.70 13.66
C ILE A 76 24.87 5.38 13.76
N ALA A 77 25.00 6.60 13.27
CA ALA A 77 26.23 7.37 13.38
C ALA A 77 26.60 7.67 14.85
N ALA A 78 25.61 7.94 15.70
CA ALA A 78 25.83 8.16 17.13
C ALA A 78 26.30 6.88 17.86
N VAL A 79 25.86 5.68 17.43
CA VAL A 79 26.36 4.39 17.90
C VAL A 79 27.82 4.19 17.49
N ASP A 80 28.14 4.42 16.22
CA ASP A 80 29.49 4.29 15.69
C ASP A 80 30.50 5.20 16.44
N GLN A 81 30.09 6.45 16.70
CA GLN A 81 30.87 7.44 17.45
C GLN A 81 30.88 7.19 18.95
N GLY A 82 30.12 6.22 19.48
CA GLY A 82 30.02 5.91 20.90
C GLY A 82 29.28 6.97 21.73
N GLN A 83 28.47 7.82 21.11
CA GLN A 83 27.64 8.82 21.79
C GLN A 83 26.46 8.18 22.50
N ILE A 84 25.93 7.08 21.92
CA ILE A 84 24.91 6.17 22.50
C ILE A 84 25.42 4.73 22.45
N ASP A 85 24.97 3.91 23.39
CA ASP A 85 25.40 2.52 23.52
C ASP A 85 24.59 1.56 22.64
N VAL A 86 23.28 1.83 22.48
CA VAL A 86 22.33 1.05 21.67
C VAL A 86 21.36 2.00 21.00
N LEU A 87 20.95 1.70 19.76
CA LEU A 87 19.87 2.39 19.08
C LEU A 87 18.66 1.45 18.98
N VAL A 88 17.51 1.90 19.47
CA VAL A 88 16.23 1.20 19.50
C VAL A 88 15.23 1.88 18.58
N GLY A 89 14.53 1.10 17.77
CA GLY A 89 13.53 1.57 16.81
C GLY A 89 13.34 0.57 15.68
N PRO A 90 12.47 0.87 14.69
CA PRO A 90 12.29 0.04 13.50
C PRO A 90 13.47 0.20 12.53
N ILE A 91 14.65 -0.21 12.98
CA ILE A 91 15.88 -0.04 12.21
C ILE A 91 16.09 -1.23 11.30
N SER A 92 15.85 -1.03 10.01
CA SER A 92 16.02 -2.07 8.98
C SER A 92 17.45 -2.57 8.91
N ILE A 93 17.63 -3.88 8.99
CA ILE A 93 18.89 -4.57 8.79
C ILE A 93 19.13 -4.66 7.28
N THR A 94 19.91 -3.76 6.71
CA THR A 94 20.22 -3.75 5.27
C THR A 94 21.66 -4.16 5.01
N PRO A 95 21.99 -4.69 3.82
CA PRO A 95 23.36 -5.03 3.47
C PRO A 95 24.32 -3.84 3.61
N ARG A 96 23.89 -2.63 3.26
CA ARG A 96 24.66 -1.41 3.40
C ARG A 96 25.01 -1.14 4.87
N ARG A 97 24.03 -1.25 5.77
CA ARG A 97 24.23 -0.99 7.21
C ARG A 97 25.04 -2.09 7.88
N LEU A 98 24.84 -3.35 7.53
CA LEU A 98 25.65 -4.48 8.00
C LEU A 98 27.12 -4.39 7.53
N GLY A 99 27.35 -3.79 6.37
CA GLY A 99 28.69 -3.55 5.85
C GLY A 99 29.45 -2.41 6.54
N MET A 100 28.84 -1.66 7.45
CA MET A 100 29.50 -0.59 8.22
C MET A 100 30.38 -1.21 9.32
N PRO A 101 31.70 -0.94 9.34
CA PRO A 101 32.62 -1.66 10.24
C PRO A 101 32.43 -1.32 11.72
N GLY A 102 31.84 -0.16 12.04
CA GLY A 102 31.67 0.34 13.42
C GLY A 102 30.39 -0.11 14.13
N VAL A 103 29.44 -0.71 13.40
CA VAL A 103 28.13 -1.06 13.97
C VAL A 103 27.77 -2.51 13.69
N ASP A 104 26.92 -3.07 14.54
CA ASP A 104 26.38 -4.42 14.45
C ASP A 104 24.90 -4.42 14.87
N PHE A 105 24.19 -5.49 14.58
CA PHE A 105 22.75 -5.60 14.83
C PHE A 105 22.45 -6.80 15.74
N THR A 106 21.34 -6.71 16.48
CA THR A 106 20.73 -7.88 17.12
C THR A 106 20.14 -8.83 16.07
N GLN A 107 19.75 -10.02 16.53
CA GLN A 107 18.74 -10.81 15.78
C GLN A 107 17.51 -9.92 15.53
N PRO A 108 16.81 -10.11 14.39
CA PRO A 108 15.60 -9.37 14.11
C PRO A 108 14.55 -9.60 15.20
N TYR A 109 13.96 -8.53 15.74
CA TYR A 109 12.84 -8.64 16.65
C TYR A 109 11.48 -8.48 15.94
N TYR A 110 11.48 -7.95 14.70
CA TYR A 110 10.26 -7.72 13.95
C TYR A 110 10.48 -7.96 12.46
N LEU A 111 9.49 -8.59 11.82
CA LEU A 111 9.44 -8.79 10.36
C LEU A 111 8.44 -7.82 9.75
N ALA A 112 8.91 -6.90 8.95
CA ALA A 112 8.12 -5.88 8.30
C ALA A 112 8.13 -6.03 6.77
N LYS A 113 7.37 -5.19 6.12
CA LYS A 113 7.37 -5.05 4.66
C LYS A 113 7.41 -3.57 4.31
N SER A 114 8.17 -3.20 3.30
CA SER A 114 8.11 -1.87 2.73
C SER A 114 6.80 -1.68 1.98
N GLY A 115 6.03 -0.69 2.39
CA GLY A 115 4.76 -0.33 1.77
C GLY A 115 4.94 0.79 0.74
N VAL A 116 3.95 0.89 -0.14
CA VAL A 116 3.82 2.00 -1.08
C VAL A 116 2.47 2.65 -0.87
N LEU A 117 2.47 3.94 -0.58
CA LEU A 117 1.27 4.75 -0.47
C LEU A 117 1.03 5.47 -1.80
N LEU A 118 -0.18 5.42 -2.29
CA LEU A 118 -0.61 6.01 -3.56
C LEU A 118 -1.70 7.04 -3.33
N PRO A 119 -1.74 8.14 -4.10
CA PRO A 119 -2.84 9.07 -4.04
C PRO A 119 -4.10 8.44 -4.63
N LEU A 120 -5.22 8.64 -3.96
CA LEU A 120 -6.53 8.28 -4.49
C LEU A 120 -6.94 9.31 -5.53
N ASN A 121 -6.93 8.90 -6.78
CA ASN A 121 -7.53 9.71 -7.83
C ASN A 121 -9.05 9.60 -7.74
N THR A 122 -9.70 10.60 -7.18
CA THR A 122 -11.15 10.76 -7.33
C THR A 122 -11.41 11.21 -8.76
N PRO A 123 -12.02 10.38 -9.61
CA PRO A 123 -12.30 10.77 -10.97
C PRO A 123 -13.24 11.99 -10.97
N THR A 124 -12.82 13.08 -11.60
CA THR A 124 -13.67 14.27 -11.79
C THR A 124 -14.93 13.90 -12.58
N ILE A 125 -16.02 14.65 -12.38
CA ILE A 125 -17.29 14.42 -13.13
C ILE A 125 -17.01 14.40 -14.64
N PHE A 126 -16.12 15.26 -15.10
CA PHE A 126 -15.75 15.33 -16.51
C PHE A 126 -15.02 14.08 -17.03
N SER A 127 -14.11 13.49 -16.23
CA SER A 127 -13.43 12.24 -16.61
C SER A 127 -14.40 11.05 -16.64
N ARG A 128 -15.42 11.07 -15.80
CA ARG A 128 -16.50 10.08 -15.79
C ARG A 128 -17.38 10.16 -17.03
N VAL A 129 -17.73 11.38 -17.46
CA VAL A 129 -18.54 11.60 -18.67
C VAL A 129 -17.75 11.23 -19.94
N LYS A 130 -16.45 11.48 -19.98
CA LYS A 130 -15.57 11.14 -21.13
C LYS A 130 -15.61 9.66 -21.50
N VAL A 131 -15.87 8.75 -20.54
CA VAL A 131 -15.98 7.32 -20.80
C VAL A 131 -17.15 7.00 -21.76
N PHE A 132 -18.24 7.78 -21.71
CA PHE A 132 -19.39 7.62 -22.62
C PHE A 132 -19.13 8.05 -24.06
N PHE A 133 -18.03 8.77 -24.31
CA PHE A 133 -17.59 9.19 -25.64
C PHE A 133 -16.36 8.40 -26.12
N GLY A 134 -16.01 7.33 -25.43
CA GLY A 134 -14.92 6.43 -25.79
C GLY A 134 -15.19 5.64 -27.07
N TRP A 135 -14.15 5.17 -27.74
CA TRP A 135 -14.23 4.36 -28.96
C TRP A 135 -15.16 3.14 -28.82
N ALA A 136 -15.20 2.52 -27.64
CA ALA A 136 -16.07 1.38 -27.35
C ALA A 136 -17.56 1.73 -27.51
N VAL A 137 -18.00 2.91 -27.05
CA VAL A 137 -19.40 3.34 -27.17
C VAL A 137 -19.72 3.70 -28.62
N ILE A 138 -18.83 4.43 -29.29
CA ILE A 138 -19.01 4.78 -30.70
C ILE A 138 -19.10 3.55 -31.58
N SER A 139 -18.20 2.56 -31.37
CA SER A 139 -18.22 1.30 -32.12
C SER A 139 -19.48 0.48 -31.87
N SER A 140 -19.96 0.41 -30.62
CA SER A 140 -21.22 -0.27 -30.28
C SER A 140 -22.42 0.37 -30.96
N MET A 141 -22.44 1.69 -31.05
CA MET A 141 -23.49 2.46 -31.71
C MET A 141 -23.48 2.24 -33.23
N LEU A 142 -22.31 2.18 -33.86
CA LEU A 142 -22.15 1.84 -35.26
C LEU A 142 -22.63 0.40 -35.57
N VAL A 143 -22.28 -0.54 -34.70
CA VAL A 143 -22.77 -1.93 -34.82
C VAL A 143 -24.29 -1.98 -34.73
N LEU A 144 -24.89 -1.29 -33.74
CA LEU A 144 -26.35 -1.23 -33.60
C LEU A 144 -27.04 -0.67 -34.85
N ILE A 145 -26.54 0.47 -35.35
CA ILE A 145 -27.08 1.11 -36.56
C ILE A 145 -26.95 0.16 -37.77
N SER A 146 -25.82 -0.56 -37.89
CA SER A 146 -25.60 -1.52 -38.96
C SER A 146 -26.59 -2.69 -38.88
N VAL A 147 -26.85 -3.23 -37.70
CA VAL A 147 -27.82 -4.29 -37.48
C VAL A 147 -29.23 -3.82 -37.80
N LEU A 148 -29.61 -2.62 -37.35
CA LEU A 148 -30.91 -2.03 -37.66
C LEU A 148 -31.09 -1.80 -39.16
N LEU A 149 -30.04 -1.38 -39.87
CA LEU A 149 -30.06 -1.24 -41.32
C LEU A 149 -30.28 -2.57 -42.02
N VAL A 150 -29.59 -3.63 -41.58
CA VAL A 150 -29.78 -4.99 -42.16
C VAL A 150 -31.18 -5.50 -41.93
N VAL A 151 -31.65 -5.47 -40.67
CA VAL A 151 -32.99 -5.96 -40.31
C VAL A 151 -34.08 -5.14 -41.00
N GLY A 152 -33.94 -3.79 -40.98
CA GLY A 152 -34.84 -2.88 -41.64
C GLY A 152 -34.92 -3.12 -43.15
N SER A 153 -33.79 -3.39 -43.80
CA SER A 153 -33.70 -3.73 -45.21
C SER A 153 -34.36 -5.07 -45.52
N LEU A 154 -34.18 -6.09 -44.70
CA LEU A 154 -34.79 -7.40 -44.83
C LEU A 154 -36.33 -7.31 -44.72
N ILE A 155 -36.85 -6.58 -43.75
CA ILE A 155 -38.28 -6.35 -43.56
C ILE A 155 -38.83 -5.58 -44.73
N TRP A 156 -38.18 -4.51 -45.17
CA TRP A 156 -38.59 -3.75 -46.36
C TRP A 156 -38.66 -4.64 -47.62
N LEU A 157 -37.64 -5.47 -47.86
CA LEU A 157 -37.61 -6.37 -49.01
C LEU A 157 -38.78 -7.36 -48.99
N ALA A 158 -39.15 -7.86 -47.81
CA ALA A 158 -40.26 -8.80 -47.61
C ALA A 158 -41.61 -8.11 -47.82
N GLU A 159 -41.80 -6.86 -47.33
CA GLU A 159 -43.08 -6.18 -47.25
C GLU A 159 -43.39 -5.24 -48.45
N ARG A 160 -42.37 -4.74 -49.16
CA ARG A 160 -42.53 -3.68 -50.19
C ARG A 160 -43.54 -3.98 -51.31
N ARG A 161 -43.90 -5.26 -51.53
CA ARG A 161 -44.83 -5.66 -52.56
C ARG A 161 -46.30 -5.78 -52.05
N GLU A 162 -46.45 -6.34 -50.85
CA GLU A 162 -47.74 -6.65 -50.26
C GLU A 162 -48.22 -5.53 -49.31
N ASN A 163 -47.30 -4.78 -48.73
CA ASN A 163 -47.56 -3.74 -47.72
C ASN A 163 -46.92 -2.40 -48.11
N SER A 164 -47.21 -1.93 -49.33
CA SER A 164 -46.54 -0.70 -49.85
C SER A 164 -46.99 0.62 -49.20
N GLU A 165 -48.10 0.60 -48.44
CA GLU A 165 -48.55 1.76 -47.64
C GLU A 165 -47.68 1.99 -46.43
N GLN A 166 -47.31 0.95 -45.70
CA GLN A 166 -46.45 1.04 -44.54
C GLN A 166 -44.97 0.96 -44.89
N PHE A 167 -44.58 0.22 -45.96
CA PHE A 167 -43.23 0.01 -46.45
C PHE A 167 -43.12 0.43 -47.92
N PRO A 168 -42.92 1.71 -48.22
CA PRO A 168 -42.87 2.26 -49.58
C PRO A 168 -41.92 1.52 -50.51
N LYS A 169 -42.30 1.36 -51.80
CA LYS A 169 -41.48 0.65 -52.80
C LYS A 169 -40.12 1.39 -53.09
N ARG A 170 -40.05 2.69 -52.87
CA ARG A 170 -38.81 3.47 -53.02
C ARG A 170 -37.83 3.00 -51.94
N TRP A 171 -36.56 2.77 -52.33
CA TRP A 171 -35.58 2.12 -51.44
C TRP A 171 -35.27 2.94 -50.18
N LEU A 172 -35.03 4.24 -50.28
CA LEU A 172 -34.66 5.06 -49.14
C LEU A 172 -35.76 5.20 -48.07
N PRO A 173 -37.01 5.65 -48.44
CA PRO A 173 -38.09 5.71 -47.45
C PRO A 173 -38.55 4.32 -46.99
N GLY A 174 -38.39 3.29 -47.83
CA GLY A 174 -38.73 1.90 -47.46
C GLY A 174 -37.80 1.32 -46.41
N ILE A 175 -36.48 1.48 -46.60
CA ILE A 175 -35.48 1.05 -45.59
C ILE A 175 -35.67 1.86 -44.31
N ALA A 176 -35.89 3.18 -44.41
CA ALA A 176 -36.15 4.00 -43.23
C ALA A 176 -37.39 3.53 -42.44
N SER A 177 -38.45 3.14 -43.13
CA SER A 177 -39.64 2.54 -42.51
C SER A 177 -39.34 1.19 -41.85
N GLY A 178 -38.53 0.34 -42.47
CA GLY A 178 -38.06 -0.92 -41.89
C GLY A 178 -37.17 -0.72 -40.68
N MET A 179 -36.25 0.23 -40.73
CA MET A 179 -35.41 0.60 -39.58
C MET A 179 -36.24 1.15 -38.42
N TRP A 180 -37.20 2.02 -38.71
CA TRP A 180 -38.14 2.51 -37.69
C TRP A 180 -38.87 1.36 -37.00
N PHE A 181 -39.46 0.44 -37.78
CA PHE A 181 -40.07 -0.74 -37.21
C PHE A 181 -39.10 -1.58 -36.35
N ALA A 182 -37.87 -1.78 -36.84
CA ALA A 182 -36.87 -2.55 -36.12
C ALA A 182 -36.49 -1.88 -34.77
N VAL A 183 -36.36 -0.55 -34.74
CA VAL A 183 -36.09 0.21 -33.50
C VAL A 183 -37.24 0.12 -32.52
N VAL A 184 -38.49 0.34 -33.01
CA VAL A 184 -39.69 0.30 -32.16
C VAL A 184 -39.92 -1.11 -31.57
N THR A 185 -39.54 -2.15 -32.30
CA THR A 185 -39.59 -3.54 -31.83
C THR A 185 -38.46 -3.82 -30.85
N LEU A 186 -37.20 -3.35 -31.11
CA LEU A 186 -36.06 -3.49 -30.23
C LEU A 186 -36.32 -2.87 -28.85
N THR A 187 -36.90 -1.66 -28.85
CA THR A 187 -37.23 -0.92 -27.63
C THR A 187 -38.48 -1.42 -26.92
N THR A 188 -39.17 -2.43 -27.48
CA THR A 188 -40.41 -2.99 -26.95
C THR A 188 -41.57 -1.98 -26.82
N VAL A 189 -41.47 -0.81 -27.49
CA VAL A 189 -42.55 0.22 -27.47
C VAL A 189 -43.77 -0.20 -28.27
N GLY A 190 -43.56 -0.73 -29.51
CA GLY A 190 -44.61 -1.31 -30.32
C GLY A 190 -45.77 -0.36 -30.68
N TYR A 191 -45.48 0.81 -31.27
CA TYR A 191 -46.53 1.79 -31.63
C TYR A 191 -47.66 1.20 -32.51
N GLY A 192 -47.40 0.14 -33.28
CA GLY A 192 -48.38 -0.49 -34.16
C GLY A 192 -48.64 0.28 -35.49
N ASP A 193 -47.93 1.36 -35.74
CA ASP A 193 -47.97 2.18 -36.94
C ASP A 193 -47.41 1.45 -38.17
N LYS A 194 -46.54 0.48 -37.93
CA LYS A 194 -45.97 -0.43 -38.94
C LYS A 194 -45.99 -1.86 -38.43
N ALA A 195 -46.52 -2.78 -39.24
CA ALA A 195 -46.58 -4.20 -38.93
C ALA A 195 -46.43 -5.04 -40.18
N PRO A 196 -45.55 -6.08 -40.21
CA PRO A 196 -45.44 -7.00 -41.34
C PRO A 196 -46.71 -7.86 -41.52
N ILE A 197 -47.17 -7.92 -42.77
CA ILE A 197 -48.33 -8.73 -43.13
C ILE A 197 -47.95 -9.99 -43.90
N SER A 198 -46.82 -9.97 -44.64
CA SER A 198 -46.35 -11.14 -45.39
C SER A 198 -45.85 -12.26 -44.48
N ARG A 199 -45.90 -13.50 -44.93
CA ARG A 199 -45.40 -14.66 -44.17
C ARG A 199 -43.89 -14.52 -43.91
N THR A 200 -43.12 -14.07 -44.90
CA THR A 200 -41.68 -13.84 -44.80
C THR A 200 -41.36 -12.71 -43.84
N GLY A 201 -42.07 -11.57 -43.92
CA GLY A 201 -41.91 -10.46 -43.00
C GLY A 201 -42.19 -10.83 -41.55
N ARG A 202 -43.27 -11.61 -41.30
CA ARG A 202 -43.57 -12.11 -39.96
C ARG A 202 -42.49 -13.05 -39.41
N GLY A 203 -41.92 -13.92 -40.27
CA GLY A 203 -40.82 -14.81 -39.88
C GLY A 203 -39.57 -14.01 -39.47
N ILE A 204 -39.16 -13.02 -40.28
CA ILE A 204 -38.03 -12.12 -39.98
C ILE A 204 -38.29 -11.36 -38.66
N THR A 205 -39.52 -10.85 -38.49
CA THR A 205 -39.94 -10.13 -37.29
C THR A 205 -39.84 -10.98 -36.03
N ALA A 206 -40.38 -12.22 -36.10
CA ALA A 206 -40.32 -13.15 -34.96
C ALA A 206 -38.87 -13.44 -34.54
N THR A 207 -37.98 -13.69 -35.50
CA THR A 207 -36.54 -13.85 -35.24
C THR A 207 -35.94 -12.60 -34.64
N TRP A 208 -36.26 -11.42 -35.19
CA TRP A 208 -35.79 -10.13 -34.66
C TRP A 208 -36.29 -9.89 -33.24
N MET A 209 -37.51 -10.19 -32.89
CA MET A 209 -38.05 -10.07 -31.53
C MET A 209 -37.25 -10.88 -30.52
N VAL A 210 -36.86 -12.12 -30.84
CA VAL A 210 -36.05 -12.95 -29.96
C VAL A 210 -34.64 -12.37 -29.81
N ILE A 211 -34.00 -11.98 -30.92
CA ILE A 211 -32.65 -11.37 -30.89
C ILE A 211 -32.68 -10.06 -30.11
N SER A 212 -33.68 -9.19 -30.33
CA SER A 212 -33.77 -7.91 -29.62
C SER A 212 -34.00 -8.06 -28.14
N LEU A 213 -34.78 -9.06 -27.69
CA LEU A 213 -34.98 -9.34 -26.27
C LEU A 213 -33.67 -9.75 -25.58
N ILE A 214 -32.87 -10.62 -26.22
CA ILE A 214 -31.55 -11.02 -25.70
C ILE A 214 -30.58 -9.81 -25.66
N ALA A 215 -30.59 -9.03 -26.75
CA ALA A 215 -29.71 -7.85 -26.84
C ALA A 215 -30.02 -6.80 -25.77
N VAL A 216 -31.29 -6.45 -25.56
CA VAL A 216 -31.73 -5.49 -24.54
C VAL A 216 -31.45 -6.01 -23.13
N SER A 217 -31.72 -7.29 -22.87
CA SER A 217 -31.44 -7.91 -21.57
C SER A 217 -29.94 -7.90 -21.25
N SER A 218 -29.09 -8.21 -22.22
CA SER A 218 -27.62 -8.15 -22.08
C SER A 218 -27.10 -6.72 -21.84
N LEU A 219 -27.66 -5.76 -22.59
CA LEU A 219 -27.33 -4.35 -22.42
C LEU A 219 -27.68 -3.84 -20.99
N THR A 220 -28.91 -4.17 -20.55
CA THR A 220 -29.38 -3.77 -19.21
C THR A 220 -28.52 -4.37 -18.11
N ALA A 221 -28.15 -5.65 -18.22
CA ALA A 221 -27.26 -6.32 -17.29
C ALA A 221 -25.85 -5.65 -17.25
N SER A 222 -25.32 -5.32 -18.43
CA SER A 222 -24.02 -4.62 -18.56
C SER A 222 -24.05 -3.21 -17.96
N LEU A 223 -25.12 -2.45 -18.21
CA LEU A 223 -25.32 -1.11 -17.64
C LEU A 223 -25.48 -1.17 -16.11
N ALA A 224 -26.25 -2.13 -15.59
CA ALA A 224 -26.41 -2.32 -14.15
C ALA A 224 -25.06 -2.65 -13.48
N SER A 225 -24.27 -3.52 -14.09
CA SER A 225 -22.92 -3.86 -13.61
C SER A 225 -21.98 -2.62 -13.63
N ALA A 226 -21.96 -1.88 -14.73
CA ALA A 226 -21.16 -0.65 -14.86
C ALA A 226 -21.59 0.42 -13.84
N PHE A 227 -22.90 0.55 -13.60
CA PHE A 227 -23.46 1.49 -12.64
C PHE A 227 -23.13 1.09 -11.19
N THR A 228 -23.15 -0.19 -10.88
CA THR A 228 -22.73 -0.72 -9.58
C THR A 228 -21.25 -0.41 -9.31
N LEU A 229 -20.38 -0.65 -10.29
CA LEU A 229 -18.96 -0.29 -10.20
C LEU A 229 -18.75 1.23 -10.04
N PHE A 230 -19.53 2.04 -10.73
CA PHE A 230 -19.52 3.49 -10.62
C PHE A 230 -19.95 3.96 -9.23
N LEU A 231 -21.03 3.40 -8.66
CA LEU A 231 -21.54 3.75 -7.34
C LEU A 231 -20.65 3.21 -6.21
N SER A 232 -20.06 2.03 -6.37
CA SER A 232 -19.15 1.45 -5.38
C SER A 232 -17.87 2.27 -5.21
N GLY A 233 -17.68 3.32 -6.02
CA GLY A 233 -16.50 4.18 -5.94
C GLY A 233 -15.21 3.40 -6.17
N ALA A 234 -15.26 2.36 -7.04
CA ALA A 234 -14.09 1.57 -7.37
C ALA A 234 -12.93 2.51 -7.74
N ARG A 235 -12.05 2.69 -6.75
CA ARG A 235 -10.91 3.59 -6.79
C ARG A 235 -9.90 2.99 -7.75
N GLU A 236 -9.57 3.70 -8.79
CA GLU A 236 -8.60 3.21 -9.77
C GLU A 236 -7.19 3.38 -9.25
N ILE A 237 -6.63 2.32 -8.71
CA ILE A 237 -5.19 2.26 -8.39
C ILE A 237 -4.45 2.19 -9.73
N LYS A 238 -3.79 3.29 -10.09
CA LYS A 238 -3.02 3.38 -11.34
C LYS A 238 -1.75 2.52 -11.33
N ILE A 239 -1.17 2.31 -10.15
CA ILE A 239 0.09 1.58 -9.95
C ILE A 239 -0.22 0.26 -9.22
N ARG A 240 -0.12 -0.86 -9.93
CA ARG A 240 -0.48 -2.19 -9.43
C ARG A 240 0.71 -3.13 -9.23
N SER A 241 1.89 -2.71 -9.64
CA SER A 241 3.13 -3.49 -9.51
C SER A 241 4.34 -2.61 -9.27
N PRO A 242 5.41 -3.12 -8.63
CA PRO A 242 6.66 -2.38 -8.41
C PRO A 242 7.29 -1.84 -9.70
N LEU A 243 7.21 -2.59 -10.80
CA LEU A 243 7.78 -2.18 -12.10
C LEU A 243 7.20 -0.86 -12.64
N GLN A 244 5.95 -0.56 -12.28
CA GLN A 244 5.30 0.69 -12.71
C GLN A 244 5.81 1.93 -11.95
N LEU A 245 6.66 1.76 -10.94
CA LEU A 245 7.30 2.84 -10.21
C LEU A 245 8.63 3.29 -10.83
N GLN A 246 9.21 2.50 -11.73
CA GLN A 246 10.45 2.85 -12.42
C GLN A 246 10.34 4.20 -13.10
N GLN A 247 11.39 5.04 -12.98
CA GLN A 247 11.49 6.40 -13.50
C GLN A 247 10.44 7.40 -12.97
N ARG A 248 9.55 6.98 -12.03
CA ARG A 248 8.56 7.87 -11.42
C ARG A 248 9.16 8.62 -10.23
N ARG A 249 8.57 9.77 -9.92
CA ARG A 249 8.90 10.53 -8.71
C ARG A 249 8.26 9.84 -7.51
N VAL A 250 9.08 9.47 -6.55
CA VAL A 250 8.65 8.73 -5.36
C VAL A 250 9.20 9.43 -4.11
N VAL A 251 8.32 9.72 -3.17
CA VAL A 251 8.74 10.24 -1.86
C VAL A 251 9.29 9.10 -1.01
N SER A 252 10.39 9.34 -0.33
CA SER A 252 10.87 8.50 0.76
C SER A 252 11.42 9.35 1.90
N ILE A 253 11.30 8.84 3.12
CA ILE A 253 11.76 9.54 4.32
C ILE A 253 13.28 9.45 4.39
N GLU A 254 13.93 10.59 4.59
CA GLU A 254 15.39 10.67 4.65
C GLU A 254 15.96 9.83 5.80
N GLY A 255 17.09 9.16 5.56
CA GLY A 255 17.74 8.29 6.55
C GLY A 255 17.04 6.94 6.78
N THR A 256 16.03 6.57 5.97
CA THR A 256 15.36 5.27 6.03
C THR A 256 15.79 4.33 4.89
N SER A 257 15.46 3.05 5.02
CA SER A 257 15.69 2.02 3.97
C SER A 257 14.89 2.29 2.68
N GLY A 258 13.81 3.05 2.78
CA GLY A 258 12.97 3.40 1.64
C GLY A 258 13.71 4.18 0.54
N VAL A 259 14.68 5.03 0.91
CA VAL A 259 15.54 5.75 -0.05
C VAL A 259 16.38 4.74 -0.84
N GLU A 260 17.03 3.80 -0.15
CA GLU A 260 17.86 2.76 -0.78
C GLU A 260 17.04 1.84 -1.70
N LEU A 261 15.79 1.52 -1.30
CA LEU A 261 14.86 0.73 -2.12
C LEU A 261 14.44 1.47 -3.39
N ALA A 262 14.16 2.77 -3.27
CA ALA A 262 13.76 3.60 -4.41
C ALA A 262 14.93 3.77 -5.41
N GLU A 263 16.14 4.00 -4.93
CA GLU A 263 17.35 4.11 -5.77
C GLU A 263 17.63 2.81 -6.51
N ARG A 264 17.58 1.66 -5.83
CA ARG A 264 17.75 0.34 -6.45
C ARG A 264 16.65 0.01 -7.46
N GLY A 265 15.45 0.53 -7.26
CA GLY A 265 14.30 0.37 -8.16
C GLY A 265 14.28 1.34 -9.34
N ASP A 266 15.36 2.11 -9.57
CA ASP A 266 15.46 3.13 -10.63
C ASP A 266 14.31 4.15 -10.58
N MET A 267 14.00 4.66 -9.37
CA MET A 267 12.97 5.65 -9.11
C MET A 267 13.62 7.02 -8.86
N ARG A 268 12.88 8.10 -9.13
CA ARG A 268 13.35 9.47 -8.86
C ARG A 268 12.94 9.86 -7.44
N VAL A 269 13.88 9.80 -6.51
CA VAL A 269 13.61 10.03 -5.09
C VAL A 269 13.39 11.52 -4.78
N VAL A 270 12.27 11.81 -4.15
CA VAL A 270 11.95 13.07 -3.47
C VAL A 270 12.07 12.80 -1.97
N LYS A 271 12.98 13.49 -1.30
CA LYS A 271 13.21 13.27 0.15
C LYS A 271 12.22 14.07 0.98
N ALA A 272 11.71 13.45 2.05
CA ALA A 272 10.90 14.08 3.08
C ALA A 272 11.53 13.84 4.45
N GLU A 273 11.33 14.75 5.39
CA GLU A 273 11.86 14.64 6.75
C GLU A 273 11.08 13.62 7.61
N ASN A 274 9.76 13.53 7.37
CA ASN A 274 8.86 12.66 8.12
C ASN A 274 7.71 12.18 7.24
N LEU A 275 6.86 11.29 7.79
CA LEU A 275 5.73 10.70 7.07
C LEU A 275 4.68 11.73 6.69
N GLU A 276 4.39 12.70 7.55
CA GLU A 276 3.42 13.76 7.34
C GLU A 276 3.79 14.62 6.12
N GLN A 277 5.02 15.14 6.09
CA GLN A 277 5.55 15.88 4.94
C GLN A 277 5.56 15.02 3.68
N GLY A 278 5.91 13.74 3.81
CA GLY A 278 5.86 12.80 2.69
C GLY A 278 4.47 12.66 2.09
N ILE A 279 3.44 12.63 2.91
CA ILE A 279 2.04 12.58 2.47
C ILE A 279 1.61 13.91 1.83
N GLU A 280 2.04 15.06 2.36
CA GLU A 280 1.78 16.36 1.74
C GLU A 280 2.37 16.45 0.33
N LEU A 281 3.62 16.01 0.15
CA LEU A 281 4.28 15.95 -1.15
C LEU A 281 3.55 15.02 -2.13
N LEU A 282 3.00 13.92 -1.63
CA LEU A 282 2.19 12.98 -2.41
C LEU A 282 0.86 13.61 -2.84
N LEU A 283 0.13 14.25 -1.91
CA LEU A 283 -1.18 14.85 -2.16
C LEU A 283 -1.09 16.14 -3.00
N SER A 284 0.04 16.86 -2.95
CA SER A 284 0.32 18.02 -3.80
C SER A 284 0.86 17.66 -5.18
N GLU A 285 0.81 16.38 -5.57
CA GLU A 285 1.25 15.87 -6.89
C GLU A 285 2.74 16.10 -7.20
N GLN A 286 3.56 16.41 -6.19
CA GLN A 286 5.01 16.53 -6.35
C GLN A 286 5.67 15.15 -6.53
N ALA A 287 4.98 14.09 -6.10
CA ALA A 287 5.36 12.70 -6.34
C ALA A 287 4.12 11.83 -6.65
N GLU A 288 4.36 10.67 -7.21
CA GLU A 288 3.32 9.73 -7.65
C GLU A 288 3.10 8.58 -6.66
N ALA A 289 4.05 8.36 -5.75
CA ALA A 289 3.99 7.37 -4.71
C ALA A 289 4.85 7.79 -3.51
N LEU A 290 4.59 7.20 -2.33
CA LEU A 290 5.43 7.32 -1.15
C LEU A 290 5.83 5.93 -0.67
N ILE A 291 7.13 5.72 -0.43
CA ILE A 291 7.70 4.46 0.09
C ILE A 291 8.05 4.65 1.55
N PHE A 292 7.47 3.82 2.39
CA PHE A 292 7.77 3.77 3.82
C PHE A 292 7.36 2.44 4.44
N ASP A 293 7.61 2.26 5.73
CA ASP A 293 7.22 1.08 6.49
C ASP A 293 5.71 0.83 6.42
N ARG A 294 5.32 -0.34 5.92
CA ARG A 294 3.89 -0.70 5.77
C ARG A 294 3.09 -0.61 7.07
N PRO A 295 3.61 -1.05 8.24
CA PRO A 295 2.92 -0.87 9.52
C PRO A 295 2.70 0.60 9.88
N ALA A 296 3.71 1.47 9.66
CA ALA A 296 3.60 2.90 9.94
C ALA A 296 2.57 3.58 9.02
N ILE A 297 2.60 3.27 7.72
CA ILE A 297 1.58 3.76 6.77
C ILE A 297 0.18 3.33 7.21
N ARG A 298 -0.01 2.05 7.55
CA ARG A 298 -1.32 1.54 8.00
C ARG A 298 -1.82 2.23 9.26
N HIS A 299 -0.92 2.45 10.22
CA HIS A 299 -1.25 3.15 11.45
C HIS A 299 -1.70 4.59 11.14
N HIS A 300 -0.95 5.29 10.31
CA HIS A 300 -1.27 6.68 9.93
C HIS A 300 -2.62 6.79 9.19
N ILE A 301 -2.89 5.91 8.22
CA ILE A 301 -4.18 5.88 7.49
C ILE A 301 -5.34 5.60 8.46
N LYS A 302 -5.16 4.69 9.42
CA LYS A 302 -6.19 4.35 10.40
C LYS A 302 -6.57 5.55 11.27
N LEU A 303 -5.60 6.37 11.65
CA LEU A 303 -5.82 7.60 12.41
C LEU A 303 -6.40 8.74 11.56
N ASN A 304 -6.14 8.73 10.25
CA ASN A 304 -6.51 9.78 9.32
C ASN A 304 -7.35 9.24 8.14
N PRO A 305 -8.57 8.73 8.38
CA PRO A 305 -9.37 8.06 7.34
C PRO A 305 -9.89 9.00 6.24
N HIS A 306 -9.77 10.32 6.46
CA HIS A 306 -10.17 11.35 5.50
C HIS A 306 -9.12 11.60 4.40
N LEU A 307 -7.90 11.12 4.58
CA LEU A 307 -6.84 11.29 3.59
C LEU A 307 -7.17 10.55 2.29
N ALA A 308 -7.03 11.24 1.17
CA ALA A 308 -7.25 10.68 -0.15
C ALA A 308 -6.05 9.83 -0.62
N VAL A 309 -5.69 8.82 0.16
CA VAL A 309 -4.56 7.92 -0.10
C VAL A 309 -4.96 6.46 0.07
N GLU A 310 -4.23 5.57 -0.59
CA GLU A 310 -4.43 4.13 -0.49
C GLU A 310 -3.11 3.38 -0.46
N LEU A 311 -3.04 2.32 0.36
CA LEU A 311 -1.89 1.44 0.41
C LEU A 311 -1.90 0.48 -0.78
N ALA A 312 -0.84 0.48 -1.57
CA ALA A 312 -0.70 -0.39 -2.73
C ALA A 312 -0.89 -1.89 -2.36
N PRO A 313 -1.46 -2.70 -3.27
CA PRO A 313 -1.69 -4.13 -3.02
C PRO A 313 -0.42 -4.97 -3.02
N PHE A 314 0.71 -4.37 -3.39
CA PHE A 314 2.03 -5.00 -3.42
C PHE A 314 2.97 -4.40 -2.36
N THR A 315 4.12 -5.02 -2.18
CA THR A 315 5.23 -4.56 -1.33
C THR A 315 6.51 -4.52 -2.15
N LEU A 316 7.48 -3.68 -1.76
CA LEU A 316 8.76 -3.57 -2.49
C LEU A 316 9.79 -4.56 -1.96
N ALA A 317 9.85 -4.74 -0.64
CA ALA A 317 10.78 -5.65 0.01
C ALA A 317 10.22 -6.16 1.34
N GLU A 318 10.73 -7.29 1.78
CA GLU A 318 10.64 -7.70 3.18
C GLU A 318 11.79 -7.07 3.95
N GLU A 319 11.50 -6.58 5.14
CA GLU A 319 12.46 -5.91 6.00
C GLU A 319 12.48 -6.57 7.39
N THR A 320 13.65 -6.59 7.97
CA THR A 320 13.83 -7.09 9.34
C THR A 320 14.35 -5.96 10.20
N TYR A 321 13.76 -5.76 11.37
CA TYR A 321 14.19 -4.73 12.31
C TYR A 321 14.99 -5.32 13.44
N GLY A 322 16.14 -4.72 13.73
CA GLY A 322 17.02 -5.06 14.84
C GLY A 322 17.48 -3.82 15.60
N PHE A 323 17.95 -4.00 16.83
CA PHE A 323 18.63 -2.96 17.58
C PHE A 323 20.07 -2.86 17.12
N VAL A 324 20.61 -1.63 17.13
CA VAL A 324 21.97 -1.35 16.65
C VAL A 324 22.89 -1.07 17.84
N PHE A 325 24.08 -1.61 17.81
CA PHE A 325 25.13 -1.35 18.80
C PHE A 325 26.51 -1.36 18.13
N LYS A 326 27.52 -0.92 18.86
CA LYS A 326 28.89 -0.89 18.35
C LYS A 326 29.42 -2.30 18.14
N THR A 327 30.15 -2.53 17.06
CA THR A 327 30.81 -3.81 16.76
C THR A 327 31.64 -4.28 17.95
N GLY A 328 31.50 -5.56 18.30
CA GLY A 328 32.19 -6.18 19.44
C GLY A 328 31.56 -5.85 20.82
N ASN A 329 30.37 -5.26 20.88
CA ASN A 329 29.68 -4.98 22.12
C ASN A 329 29.32 -6.29 22.86
N PRO A 330 29.69 -6.44 24.16
CA PRO A 330 29.43 -7.64 24.94
C PRO A 330 27.94 -7.92 25.15
N LEU A 331 27.07 -6.93 25.03
CA LEU A 331 25.63 -7.08 25.14
C LEU A 331 25.01 -7.85 23.97
N ARG A 332 25.71 -8.06 22.86
CA ARG A 332 25.18 -8.72 21.65
C ARG A 332 24.52 -10.08 21.95
N ASN A 333 25.26 -10.98 22.62
CA ASN A 333 24.78 -12.31 22.89
C ASN A 333 23.64 -12.32 23.90
N PRO A 334 23.70 -11.64 25.06
CA PRO A 334 22.58 -11.53 25.97
C PRO A 334 21.30 -10.99 25.32
N LEU A 335 21.38 -9.89 24.57
CA LEU A 335 20.22 -9.31 23.87
C LEU A 335 19.62 -10.28 22.85
N ASN A 336 20.45 -10.96 22.07
CA ASN A 336 20.01 -11.95 21.09
C ASN A 336 19.29 -13.14 21.76
N VAL A 337 19.79 -13.63 22.89
CA VAL A 337 19.13 -14.73 23.65
C VAL A 337 17.75 -14.27 24.13
N SER A 338 17.61 -13.08 24.68
CA SER A 338 16.34 -12.52 25.13
C SER A 338 15.35 -12.37 23.96
N ILE A 339 15.77 -11.78 22.83
CA ILE A 339 14.93 -11.63 21.65
C ILE A 339 14.42 -12.99 21.14
N LEU A 340 15.31 -13.97 20.98
CA LEU A 340 14.92 -15.31 20.53
C LEU A 340 13.99 -16.02 21.52
N ARG A 341 14.14 -15.77 22.83
CA ARG A 341 13.22 -16.28 23.85
C ARG A 341 11.82 -15.68 23.67
N LEU A 342 11.72 -14.37 23.55
CA LEU A 342 10.45 -13.65 23.36
C LEU A 342 9.73 -14.11 22.08
N GLN A 343 10.45 -14.30 20.98
CA GLN A 343 9.91 -14.88 19.75
C GLN A 343 9.34 -16.29 19.93
N ARG A 344 10.04 -17.15 20.67
CA ARG A 344 9.58 -18.53 20.93
C ARG A 344 8.35 -18.58 21.83
N LEU A 345 8.19 -17.60 22.72
CA LEU A 345 7.03 -17.47 23.60
C LEU A 345 5.83 -16.83 22.87
N GLY A 346 6.04 -16.26 21.69
CA GLY A 346 5.01 -15.54 20.94
C GLY A 346 4.68 -14.17 21.54
N GLU A 347 5.62 -13.58 22.28
CA GLU A 347 5.48 -12.26 22.89
C GLU A 347 5.89 -11.13 21.93
N ILE A 348 6.63 -11.49 20.87
CA ILE A 348 7.03 -10.60 19.75
C ILE A 348 6.97 -11.34 18.42
#